data_8a45e98943e1982016ccf5869985ad5c
#
_entry.id   8a45e98943e1982016ccf5869985ad5c
#
_cell.length_a   1.000
_cell.length_b   1.000
_cell.length_c   1.000
_cell.angle_alpha   90.00
_cell.angle_beta   90.00
_cell.angle_gamma   90.00
#
_symmetry.space_group_name_H-M   'P 1'
#
loop_
_entity.id
_entity.type
_entity.pdbx_description
1 polymer ?
#
loop_
_entity_poly.entity_id
_entity_poly.type
_entity_poly.pdbx_seq_one_letter_code
_entity_poly.pdbx_strand_id
1 'polypeptide(L)'
;MRKVRSKFWINFLRDKLGAEVALLRTHLIATFLLFVSLTSCDLIKMKSDQSSNGEVRQPVARANDAYLYRDELMGITPPGTDVTDSTSRAEAYINSWIRKQLLIQEASRKIDINEAEVERKILDYRFSIIAYEYQTFYVKQNLDTAISNPEIDKYYKENIDNFILKQNIVKATFLKVPKNAPRTGKIKDLIFSRRDKDVKDLKSYCLSFSSAYHISDSTWMTFDELVQNSPLAEIPNKIQFLKARPYYETSDEGFLFFFKVNEYRISDNTSPLEFVKEDIRNIILNKRKVALAKQLEDEVYNYAVEKKEFEVYK
;
A
#
# COMPACT_ATOMS: atom_id res chain seq x y z
N MET A 1 95.97 18.64 -32.31
CA MET A 1 95.40 18.97 -30.98
C MET A 1 94.02 19.72 -30.97
N ARG A 2 93.19 19.68 -32.06
CA ARG A 2 91.90 20.42 -32.13
C ARG A 2 90.61 19.54 -31.92
N LYS A 3 90.71 18.23 -31.89
CA LYS A 3 89.54 17.34 -31.83
C LYS A 3 89.09 16.93 -30.38
N VAL A 4 89.87 17.20 -29.37
CA VAL A 4 89.56 16.77 -27.96
C VAL A 4 88.74 17.85 -27.22
N ARG A 5 88.86 19.12 -27.57
CA ARG A 5 88.15 20.23 -26.90
C ARG A 5 86.64 20.32 -27.21
N SER A 6 86.20 19.83 -28.36
CA SER A 6 84.80 19.91 -28.74
C SER A 6 83.90 18.91 -28.03
N LYS A 7 84.42 17.70 -27.71
CA LYS A 7 83.64 16.66 -26.99
C LYS A 7 83.41 17.00 -25.53
N PHE A 8 84.34 17.72 -24.91
CA PHE A 8 84.23 18.12 -23.50
C PHE A 8 83.09 19.18 -23.31
N TRP A 9 82.97 20.12 -24.17
CA TRP A 9 81.93 21.18 -24.15
C TRP A 9 80.58 20.63 -24.52
N ILE A 10 80.46 19.67 -25.39
CA ILE A 10 79.15 19.07 -25.73
C ILE A 10 78.63 18.21 -24.58
N ASN A 11 79.46 17.45 -23.89
CA ASN A 11 79.05 16.66 -22.72
C ASN A 11 78.70 17.55 -21.52
N PHE A 12 79.48 18.64 -21.31
CA PHE A 12 79.17 19.58 -20.22
C PHE A 12 77.83 20.33 -20.44
N LEU A 13 77.49 20.71 -21.67
CA LEU A 13 76.20 21.34 -22.03
C LEU A 13 75.03 20.32 -21.89
N ARG A 14 75.31 19.07 -22.31
CA ARG A 14 74.29 18.01 -22.22
C ARG A 14 73.93 17.65 -20.75
N ASP A 15 74.95 17.60 -19.86
CA ASP A 15 74.71 17.33 -18.43
C ASP A 15 74.05 18.48 -17.70
N LYS A 16 74.37 19.74 -18.04
CA LYS A 16 73.62 20.92 -17.48
C LYS A 16 72.20 20.99 -17.97
N LEU A 17 71.93 20.77 -19.27
CA LEU A 17 70.59 20.74 -19.86
C LEU A 17 69.76 19.57 -19.28
N GLY A 18 70.40 18.42 -19.07
CA GLY A 18 69.77 17.26 -18.44
C GLY A 18 69.34 17.51 -16.96
N ALA A 19 70.20 18.20 -16.20
CA ALA A 19 69.89 18.55 -14.81
C ALA A 19 68.74 19.59 -14.71
N GLU A 20 68.72 20.60 -15.56
CA GLU A 20 67.62 21.59 -15.56
C GLU A 20 66.28 20.99 -16.01
N VAL A 21 66.30 20.12 -17.04
CA VAL A 21 65.09 19.41 -17.48
C VAL A 21 64.57 18.43 -16.39
N ALA A 22 65.49 17.77 -15.66
CA ALA A 22 65.11 16.91 -14.54
C ALA A 22 64.49 17.70 -13.39
N LEU A 23 65.06 18.90 -13.04
CA LEU A 23 64.51 19.78 -12.02
C LEU A 23 63.14 20.35 -12.42
N LEU A 24 62.98 20.77 -13.67
CA LEU A 24 61.65 21.20 -14.17
C LEU A 24 60.60 20.09 -14.12
N ARG A 25 61.01 18.87 -14.45
CA ARG A 25 60.13 17.70 -14.43
C ARG A 25 59.71 17.32 -13.01
N THR A 26 60.59 17.42 -12.01
CA THR A 26 60.26 17.18 -10.60
C THR A 26 59.36 18.30 -10.03
N HIS A 27 59.58 19.56 -10.40
CA HIS A 27 58.67 20.64 -10.00
C HIS A 27 57.30 20.54 -10.65
N LEU A 28 57.22 20.12 -11.93
CA LEU A 28 55.92 19.90 -12.61
C LEU A 28 55.14 18.73 -12.01
N ILE A 29 55.83 17.65 -11.59
CA ILE A 29 55.22 16.51 -10.91
C ILE A 29 54.78 16.90 -9.50
N ALA A 30 55.58 17.68 -8.77
CA ALA A 30 55.25 18.16 -7.41
C ALA A 30 54.07 19.14 -7.45
N THR A 31 54.00 20.06 -8.44
CA THR A 31 52.85 20.98 -8.61
C THR A 31 51.59 20.25 -9.06
N PHE A 32 51.71 19.21 -9.90
CA PHE A 32 50.57 18.38 -10.30
C PHE A 32 50.03 17.55 -9.11
N LEU A 33 50.90 16.98 -8.28
CA LEU A 33 50.52 16.26 -7.06
C LEU A 33 49.89 17.20 -6.03
N LEU A 34 50.34 18.46 -5.90
CA LEU A 34 49.76 19.45 -5.02
C LEU A 34 48.36 19.91 -5.51
N PHE A 35 48.14 19.94 -6.83
CA PHE A 35 46.83 20.30 -7.41
C PHE A 35 45.82 19.20 -7.29
N VAL A 36 46.22 17.91 -7.29
CA VAL A 36 45.33 16.76 -7.11
C VAL A 36 44.87 16.62 -5.65
N SER A 37 45.67 17.10 -4.67
CA SER A 37 45.29 17.06 -3.25
C SER A 37 44.28 18.13 -2.82
N LEU A 38 43.97 19.11 -3.67
CA LEU A 38 42.99 20.19 -3.38
C LEU A 38 41.60 19.89 -3.94
N THR A 39 41.38 18.80 -4.68
CA THR A 39 40.07 18.44 -5.23
C THR A 39 39.34 17.32 -4.47
N SER A 40 39.83 16.90 -3.29
CA SER A 40 39.35 15.72 -2.59
C SER A 40 38.40 16.02 -1.42
N CYS A 41 37.73 17.15 -1.39
CA CYS A 41 36.80 17.49 -0.31
C CYS A 41 35.36 17.82 -0.75
N ASP A 42 34.91 17.37 -1.90
CA ASP A 42 33.54 17.73 -2.36
C ASP A 42 32.70 16.53 -2.84
N LEU A 43 32.96 15.31 -2.32
CA LEU A 43 32.21 14.11 -2.70
C LEU A 43 31.09 13.73 -1.71
N ILE A 44 30.82 14.55 -0.71
CA ILE A 44 29.64 14.43 0.19
C ILE A 44 28.89 15.75 0.20
N LYS A 45 28.50 16.24 -0.96
CA LYS A 45 27.31 17.08 -1.08
C LYS A 45 26.18 16.20 -1.53
N MET A 46 25.30 15.83 -0.58
CA MET A 46 23.94 15.45 -0.92
C MET A 46 23.47 16.47 -1.97
N LYS A 47 23.06 15.94 -3.12
CA LYS A 47 22.58 16.72 -4.26
C LYS A 47 21.37 17.53 -3.83
N SER A 48 21.62 18.68 -3.22
CA SER A 48 20.64 19.71 -2.93
C SER A 48 20.82 20.82 -3.95
N ASP A 49 19.72 21.33 -4.45
CA ASP A 49 19.54 22.67 -4.96
C ASP A 49 19.59 22.96 -6.46
N GLN A 50 19.25 22.00 -7.32
CA GLN A 50 18.71 22.42 -8.62
C GLN A 50 17.49 21.60 -9.01
N SER A 51 16.32 22.23 -8.92
CA SER A 51 15.17 21.86 -9.73
C SER A 51 15.60 21.87 -11.20
N SER A 52 15.20 20.88 -11.97
CA SER A 52 15.53 20.76 -13.40
C SER A 52 15.05 21.93 -14.28
N ASN A 53 14.41 22.93 -13.70
CA ASN A 53 13.81 24.10 -14.38
C ASN A 53 14.39 25.46 -13.98
N GLY A 54 15.49 25.54 -13.23
CA GLY A 54 16.11 26.85 -12.88
C GLY A 54 15.29 27.72 -11.91
N GLU A 55 14.18 27.23 -11.36
CA GLU A 55 13.42 27.94 -10.33
C GLU A 55 14.13 27.81 -8.97
N VAL A 56 14.30 28.93 -8.28
CA VAL A 56 14.84 28.97 -6.92
C VAL A 56 13.84 28.30 -6.00
N ARG A 57 14.21 27.12 -5.44
CA ARG A 57 13.37 26.40 -4.48
C ARG A 57 13.15 27.25 -3.24
N GLN A 58 11.89 27.44 -2.85
CA GLN A 58 11.51 28.27 -1.72
C GLN A 58 11.54 27.43 -0.41
N PRO A 59 12.46 27.72 0.55
CA PRO A 59 12.52 27.01 1.80
C PRO A 59 11.32 27.35 2.69
N VAL A 60 10.74 26.35 3.36
CA VAL A 60 9.63 26.50 4.33
C VAL A 60 10.06 26.17 5.76
N ALA A 61 11.15 25.40 5.93
CA ALA A 61 11.76 25.14 7.23
C ALA A 61 13.26 24.89 7.07
N ARG A 62 14.00 25.07 8.17
CA ARG A 62 15.42 24.77 8.27
C ARG A 62 15.71 24.11 9.62
N ALA A 63 16.49 23.05 9.62
CA ALA A 63 17.06 22.46 10.83
C ALA A 63 18.57 22.28 10.60
N ASN A 64 19.38 23.19 11.17
CA ASN A 64 20.82 23.33 10.92
C ASN A 64 21.12 23.51 9.42
N ASP A 65 21.81 22.54 8.78
CA ASP A 65 22.18 22.59 7.37
C ASP A 65 21.16 21.95 6.44
N ALA A 66 20.11 21.31 7.00
CA ALA A 66 19.04 20.71 6.22
C ALA A 66 17.90 21.72 6.00
N TYR A 67 17.41 21.78 4.77
CA TYR A 67 16.29 22.63 4.36
C TYR A 67 15.11 21.76 3.88
N LEU A 68 13.90 22.15 4.26
CA LEU A 68 12.67 21.63 3.70
C LEU A 68 12.10 22.66 2.75
N TYR A 69 11.77 22.27 1.54
CA TYR A 69 11.29 23.18 0.51
C TYR A 69 9.77 23.04 0.27
N ARG A 70 9.17 24.08 -0.29
CA ARG A 70 7.72 24.14 -0.55
C ARG A 70 7.22 23.04 -1.47
N ASP A 71 8.00 22.65 -2.46
CA ASP A 71 7.68 21.57 -3.40
C ASP A 71 7.59 20.20 -2.70
N GLU A 72 8.31 19.99 -1.60
CA GLU A 72 8.25 18.77 -0.79
C GLU A 72 6.97 18.67 0.06
N LEU A 73 6.23 19.76 0.19
CA LEU A 73 4.90 19.77 0.81
C LEU A 73 3.78 19.39 -0.18
N MET A 74 4.09 19.35 -1.48
CA MET A 74 3.11 18.95 -2.48
C MET A 74 2.73 17.48 -2.31
N GLY A 75 1.43 17.20 -2.29
CA GLY A 75 0.91 15.84 -2.11
C GLY A 75 0.67 15.40 -0.66
N ILE A 76 1.06 16.22 0.34
CA ILE A 76 0.74 15.93 1.74
C ILE A 76 -0.76 16.05 2.01
N THR A 77 -1.42 16.94 1.29
CA THR A 77 -2.87 17.15 1.35
C THR A 77 -3.54 16.65 0.09
N PRO A 78 -4.60 15.82 0.19
CA PRO A 78 -5.39 15.41 -0.96
C PRO A 78 -6.00 16.61 -1.68
N PRO A 79 -6.19 16.55 -3.00
CA PRO A 79 -6.92 17.58 -3.73
C PRO A 79 -8.33 17.79 -3.16
N GLY A 80 -8.76 19.05 -2.98
CA GLY A 80 -10.08 19.38 -2.45
C GLY A 80 -10.17 19.45 -0.92
N THR A 81 -9.05 19.30 -0.20
CA THR A 81 -9.02 19.52 1.26
C THR A 81 -9.26 21.00 1.57
N ASP A 82 -10.02 21.28 2.61
CA ASP A 82 -10.23 22.64 3.13
C ASP A 82 -8.90 23.33 3.47
N VAL A 83 -8.85 24.65 3.29
CA VAL A 83 -7.63 25.45 3.49
C VAL A 83 -7.10 25.33 4.93
N THR A 84 -7.98 25.32 5.92
CA THR A 84 -7.61 25.22 7.34
C THR A 84 -6.98 23.86 7.64
N ASP A 85 -7.61 22.78 7.14
CA ASP A 85 -7.09 21.41 7.27
C ASP A 85 -5.76 21.23 6.51
N SER A 86 -5.66 21.82 5.32
CA SER A 86 -4.44 21.80 4.52
C SER A 86 -3.27 22.47 5.24
N THR A 87 -3.52 23.64 5.82
CA THR A 87 -2.52 24.37 6.60
C THR A 87 -2.07 23.59 7.82
N SER A 88 -3.03 23.05 8.59
CA SER A 88 -2.73 22.26 9.79
C SER A 88 -1.90 21.00 9.47
N ARG A 89 -2.19 20.31 8.35
CA ARG A 89 -1.42 19.16 7.88
C ARG A 89 0.00 19.54 7.47
N ALA A 90 0.15 20.65 6.75
CA ALA A 90 1.46 21.17 6.37
C ALA A 90 2.31 21.55 7.60
N GLU A 91 1.73 22.24 8.58
CA GLU A 91 2.41 22.56 9.84
C GLU A 91 2.79 21.32 10.63
N ALA A 92 1.91 20.34 10.74
CA ALA A 92 2.21 19.06 11.40
C ALA A 92 3.37 18.32 10.72
N TYR A 93 3.40 18.31 9.38
CA TYR A 93 4.49 17.73 8.61
C TYR A 93 5.81 18.46 8.84
N ILE A 94 5.81 19.79 8.76
CA ILE A 94 6.99 20.63 9.00
C ILE A 94 7.55 20.37 10.40
N ASN A 95 6.70 20.36 11.43
CA ASN A 95 7.12 20.06 12.79
C ASN A 95 7.69 18.64 12.95
N SER A 96 7.08 17.65 12.29
CA SER A 96 7.57 16.27 12.27
C SER A 96 8.94 16.18 11.60
N TRP A 97 9.11 16.85 10.46
CA TRP A 97 10.38 16.91 9.73
C TRP A 97 11.50 17.53 10.56
N ILE A 98 11.22 18.68 11.20
CA ILE A 98 12.20 19.35 12.09
C ILE A 98 12.64 18.40 13.22
N ARG A 99 11.70 17.76 13.91
CA ARG A 99 12.00 16.81 14.99
C ARG A 99 12.86 15.65 14.49
N LYS A 100 12.56 15.12 13.31
CA LYS A 100 13.33 14.04 12.68
C LYS A 100 14.76 14.49 12.37
N GLN A 101 14.96 15.67 11.78
CA GLN A 101 16.30 16.20 11.49
C GLN A 101 17.13 16.41 12.76
N LEU A 102 16.53 16.99 13.81
CA LEU A 102 17.21 17.18 15.09
C LEU A 102 17.59 15.86 15.75
N LEU A 103 16.71 14.84 15.67
CA LEU A 103 17.00 13.51 16.20
C LEU A 103 18.12 12.82 15.43
N ILE A 104 18.13 12.91 14.09
CA ILE A 104 19.21 12.35 13.25
C ILE A 104 20.53 13.02 13.63
N GLN A 105 20.57 14.33 13.81
CA GLN A 105 21.76 15.04 14.19
C GLN A 105 22.27 14.64 15.59
N GLU A 106 21.37 14.47 16.56
CA GLU A 106 21.74 14.01 17.88
C GLU A 106 22.25 12.56 17.86
N ALA A 107 21.63 11.69 17.04
CA ALA A 107 22.09 10.34 16.83
C ALA A 107 23.53 10.32 16.27
N SER A 108 23.84 11.13 15.26
CA SER A 108 25.19 11.23 14.68
C SER A 108 26.25 11.70 15.67
N ARG A 109 25.86 12.40 16.76
CA ARG A 109 26.77 12.82 17.83
C ARG A 109 26.96 11.76 18.92
N LYS A 110 25.96 10.90 19.11
CA LYS A 110 25.89 9.98 20.27
C LYS A 110 26.24 8.56 19.95
N ILE A 111 26.04 8.12 18.73
CA ILE A 111 26.27 6.74 18.30
C ILE A 111 27.17 6.72 17.06
N ASP A 112 27.96 5.68 16.96
CA ASP A 112 28.73 5.39 15.76
C ASP A 112 27.79 4.73 14.73
N ILE A 113 27.51 5.45 13.65
CA ILE A 113 26.62 5.00 12.58
C ILE A 113 27.46 4.25 11.55
N ASN A 114 27.15 2.97 11.34
CA ASN A 114 27.76 2.21 10.26
C ASN A 114 27.16 2.62 8.91
N GLU A 115 27.73 3.65 8.29
CA GLU A 115 27.27 4.21 7.00
C GLU A 115 27.21 3.15 5.90
N ALA A 116 28.18 2.22 5.87
CA ALA A 116 28.18 1.14 4.87
C ALA A 116 26.96 0.21 5.02
N GLU A 117 26.53 -0.06 6.25
CA GLU A 117 25.33 -0.83 6.51
C GLU A 117 24.05 -0.06 6.17
N VAL A 118 24.03 1.23 6.45
CA VAL A 118 22.91 2.12 6.10
C VAL A 118 22.76 2.18 4.58
N GLU A 119 23.82 2.44 3.84
CA GLU A 119 23.82 2.48 2.38
C GLU A 119 23.37 1.15 1.75
N ARG A 120 23.85 0.02 2.28
CA ARG A 120 23.39 -1.30 1.83
C ARG A 120 21.87 -1.47 2.02
N LYS A 121 21.33 -1.09 3.18
CA LYS A 121 19.89 -1.14 3.46
C LYS A 121 19.09 -0.23 2.49
N ILE A 122 19.61 0.96 2.19
CA ILE A 122 18.99 1.88 1.23
C ILE A 122 18.96 1.26 -0.18
N LEU A 123 20.05 0.65 -0.62
CA LEU A 123 20.12 -0.04 -1.91
C LEU A 123 19.16 -1.23 -1.96
N ASP A 124 19.13 -2.08 -0.94
CA ASP A 124 18.22 -3.23 -0.85
C ASP A 124 16.75 -2.77 -0.91
N TYR A 125 16.43 -1.68 -0.20
CA TYR A 125 15.09 -1.10 -0.23
C TYR A 125 14.74 -0.52 -1.61
N ARG A 126 15.66 0.17 -2.24
CA ARG A 126 15.49 0.70 -3.61
C ARG A 126 15.24 -0.42 -4.62
N PHE A 127 16.01 -1.51 -4.55
CA PHE A 127 15.80 -2.67 -5.42
C PHE A 127 14.42 -3.30 -5.19
N SER A 128 14.02 -3.46 -3.94
CA SER A 128 12.70 -3.99 -3.58
C SER A 128 11.56 -3.15 -4.16
N ILE A 129 11.65 -1.82 -4.09
CA ILE A 129 10.67 -0.91 -4.68
C ILE A 129 10.62 -1.07 -6.20
N ILE A 130 11.77 -1.03 -6.88
CA ILE A 130 11.82 -1.14 -8.35
C ILE A 130 11.27 -2.49 -8.83
N ALA A 131 11.66 -3.59 -8.16
CA ALA A 131 11.16 -4.92 -8.46
C ALA A 131 9.63 -5.01 -8.27
N TYR A 132 9.13 -4.49 -7.15
CA TYR A 132 7.69 -4.45 -6.86
C TYR A 132 6.90 -3.63 -7.89
N GLU A 133 7.39 -2.46 -8.28
CA GLU A 133 6.75 -1.62 -9.31
C GLU A 133 6.69 -2.34 -10.66
N TYR A 134 7.78 -3.00 -11.06
CA TYR A 134 7.80 -3.77 -12.30
C TYR A 134 6.88 -4.99 -12.24
N GLN A 135 6.88 -5.76 -11.15
CA GLN A 135 5.94 -6.86 -10.94
C GLN A 135 4.49 -6.38 -10.99
N THR A 136 4.19 -5.27 -10.32
CA THR A 136 2.84 -4.68 -10.30
C THR A 136 2.39 -4.26 -11.69
N PHE A 137 3.28 -3.61 -12.44
CA PHE A 137 3.03 -3.24 -13.84
C PHE A 137 2.74 -4.48 -14.70
N TYR A 138 3.60 -5.50 -14.62
CA TYR A 138 3.45 -6.73 -15.39
C TYR A 138 2.15 -7.47 -15.07
N VAL A 139 1.86 -7.64 -13.78
CA VAL A 139 0.62 -8.27 -13.31
C VAL A 139 -0.61 -7.50 -13.81
N LYS A 140 -0.60 -6.17 -13.72
CA LYS A 140 -1.71 -5.33 -14.21
C LYS A 140 -1.98 -5.51 -15.69
N GLN A 141 -0.95 -5.72 -16.50
CA GLN A 141 -1.07 -5.88 -17.96
C GLN A 141 -1.50 -7.30 -18.36
N ASN A 142 -1.12 -8.32 -17.60
CA ASN A 142 -1.25 -9.73 -18.02
C ASN A 142 -2.26 -10.53 -17.17
N LEU A 143 -2.84 -9.95 -16.11
CA LEU A 143 -3.76 -10.65 -15.25
C LEU A 143 -5.09 -10.90 -15.95
N ASP A 144 -5.43 -12.19 -16.13
CA ASP A 144 -6.79 -12.59 -16.47
C ASP A 144 -7.70 -12.44 -15.24
N THR A 145 -8.61 -11.47 -15.31
CA THR A 145 -9.59 -11.20 -14.25
C THR A 145 -10.92 -11.94 -14.45
N ALA A 146 -11.11 -12.60 -15.59
CA ALA A 146 -12.31 -13.38 -15.86
C ALA A 146 -12.31 -14.68 -15.05
N ILE A 147 -13.23 -14.81 -14.12
CA ILE A 147 -13.41 -16.02 -13.31
C ILE A 147 -14.80 -16.54 -13.53
N SER A 148 -14.89 -17.79 -14.03
CA SER A 148 -16.16 -18.44 -14.32
C SER A 148 -16.80 -19.05 -13.07
N ASN A 149 -18.13 -19.18 -13.08
CA ASN A 149 -18.83 -19.89 -11.99
C ASN A 149 -18.36 -21.34 -11.81
N PRO A 150 -18.10 -22.14 -12.87
CA PRO A 150 -17.52 -23.48 -12.71
C PRO A 150 -16.16 -23.49 -12.00
N GLU A 151 -15.31 -22.47 -12.23
CA GLU A 151 -14.02 -22.36 -11.56
C GLU A 151 -14.18 -22.07 -10.05
N ILE A 152 -15.13 -21.20 -9.70
CA ILE A 152 -15.48 -20.92 -8.30
C ILE A 152 -16.03 -22.17 -7.62
N ASP A 153 -16.95 -22.88 -8.26
CA ASP A 153 -17.54 -24.12 -7.74
C ASP A 153 -16.50 -25.22 -7.53
N LYS A 154 -15.58 -25.38 -8.49
CA LYS A 154 -14.45 -26.30 -8.36
C LYS A 154 -13.58 -25.94 -7.18
N TYR A 155 -13.17 -24.68 -7.06
CA TYR A 155 -12.34 -24.20 -5.95
C TYR A 155 -13.01 -24.43 -4.59
N TYR A 156 -14.29 -24.12 -4.49
CA TYR A 156 -15.08 -24.36 -3.27
C TYR A 156 -15.08 -25.83 -2.85
N LYS A 157 -15.36 -26.75 -3.79
CA LYS A 157 -15.41 -28.19 -3.51
C LYS A 157 -14.04 -28.75 -3.11
N GLU A 158 -12.97 -28.31 -3.76
CA GLU A 158 -11.61 -28.75 -3.46
C GLU A 158 -11.08 -28.23 -2.11
N ASN A 159 -11.67 -27.14 -1.58
CA ASN A 159 -11.21 -26.46 -0.36
C ASN A 159 -12.32 -26.29 0.68
N ILE A 160 -13.32 -27.17 0.68
CA ILE A 160 -14.55 -27.02 1.46
C ILE A 160 -14.29 -26.85 2.96
N ASP A 161 -13.28 -27.50 3.50
CA ASP A 161 -12.88 -27.46 4.90
C ASP A 161 -12.34 -26.09 5.34
N ASN A 162 -11.95 -25.23 4.38
CA ASN A 162 -11.50 -23.88 4.65
C ASN A 162 -12.68 -22.89 4.80
N PHE A 163 -13.90 -23.30 4.44
CA PHE A 163 -15.08 -22.45 4.43
C PHE A 163 -16.02 -22.78 5.59
N ILE A 164 -15.48 -22.75 6.80
CA ILE A 164 -16.29 -22.91 8.03
C ILE A 164 -16.77 -21.55 8.52
N LEU A 165 -18.05 -21.44 8.79
CA LEU A 165 -18.68 -20.23 9.31
C LEU A 165 -18.14 -19.88 10.68
N LYS A 166 -17.63 -18.66 10.84
CA LYS A 166 -17.22 -18.09 12.13
C LYS A 166 -18.36 -17.40 12.86
N GLN A 167 -19.47 -17.13 12.17
CA GLN A 167 -20.64 -16.42 12.66
C GLN A 167 -21.90 -17.05 12.11
N ASN A 168 -23.03 -16.80 12.79
CA ASN A 168 -24.34 -17.19 12.26
C ASN A 168 -24.70 -16.33 11.06
N ILE A 169 -25.17 -16.95 10.00
CA ILE A 169 -25.65 -16.26 8.81
C ILE A 169 -27.13 -16.54 8.57
N VAL A 170 -27.80 -15.58 7.97
CA VAL A 170 -29.24 -15.65 7.72
C VAL A 170 -29.57 -15.13 6.32
N LYS A 171 -30.61 -15.71 5.69
CA LYS A 171 -31.41 -15.02 4.68
C LYS A 171 -32.66 -14.56 5.39
N ALA A 172 -32.86 -13.28 5.52
CA ALA A 172 -33.90 -12.73 6.37
C ALA A 172 -34.48 -11.43 5.82
N THR A 173 -35.67 -11.10 6.27
CA THR A 173 -36.24 -9.76 6.15
C THR A 173 -36.11 -9.06 7.50
N PHE A 174 -35.51 -7.86 7.48
CA PHE A 174 -35.38 -7.00 8.67
C PHE A 174 -35.84 -5.59 8.35
N LEU A 175 -36.67 -5.03 9.23
CA LEU A 175 -37.13 -3.66 9.13
C LEU A 175 -37.00 -2.96 10.49
N LYS A 176 -36.50 -1.72 10.44
CA LYS A 176 -36.51 -0.76 11.55
C LYS A 176 -37.38 0.41 11.14
N VAL A 177 -38.52 0.57 11.78
CA VAL A 177 -39.58 1.52 11.40
C VAL A 177 -39.88 2.45 12.55
N PRO A 178 -39.95 3.79 12.40
CA PRO A 178 -40.38 4.70 13.45
C PRO A 178 -41.79 4.34 13.95
N LYS A 179 -42.03 4.42 15.27
CA LYS A 179 -43.34 4.11 15.86
C LYS A 179 -44.49 4.95 15.33
N ASN A 180 -44.19 6.17 14.90
CA ASN A 180 -45.17 7.11 14.32
C ASN A 180 -45.37 6.94 12.80
N ALA A 181 -44.70 5.95 12.16
CA ALA A 181 -44.91 5.67 10.76
C ALA A 181 -46.35 5.17 10.48
N PRO A 182 -46.93 5.52 9.32
CA PRO A 182 -48.27 5.10 8.98
C PRO A 182 -48.34 3.59 8.69
N ARG A 183 -49.49 2.96 8.95
CA ARG A 183 -49.82 1.59 8.52
C ARG A 183 -48.85 0.49 9.07
N THR A 184 -48.19 0.70 10.19
CA THR A 184 -47.29 -0.28 10.81
C THR A 184 -47.92 -1.63 11.05
N GLY A 185 -49.24 -1.67 11.44
CA GLY A 185 -49.98 -2.92 11.65
C GLY A 185 -50.14 -3.82 10.42
N LYS A 186 -49.86 -3.30 9.17
CA LYS A 186 -49.92 -4.11 7.96
C LYS A 186 -48.58 -4.71 7.55
N ILE A 187 -47.49 -4.33 8.21
CA ILE A 187 -46.13 -4.75 7.84
C ILE A 187 -45.98 -6.26 7.94
N LYS A 188 -46.51 -6.87 9.00
CA LYS A 188 -46.46 -8.33 9.20
C LYS A 188 -47.11 -9.07 8.03
N ASP A 189 -48.30 -8.65 7.60
CA ASP A 189 -49.01 -9.30 6.49
C ASP A 189 -48.23 -9.17 5.18
N LEU A 190 -47.62 -8.01 4.92
CA LEU A 190 -46.78 -7.78 3.76
C LEU A 190 -45.51 -8.65 3.80
N ILE A 191 -44.86 -8.79 4.94
CA ILE A 191 -43.67 -9.64 5.13
C ILE A 191 -43.95 -11.12 4.85
N PHE A 192 -45.14 -11.60 5.19
CA PHE A 192 -45.54 -12.99 4.96
C PHE A 192 -46.19 -13.25 3.59
N SER A 193 -46.57 -12.19 2.89
CA SER A 193 -47.18 -12.34 1.57
C SER A 193 -46.12 -12.72 0.52
N ARG A 194 -46.51 -13.62 -0.42
CA ARG A 194 -45.71 -14.00 -1.58
C ARG A 194 -46.23 -13.39 -2.88
N ARG A 195 -47.29 -12.55 -2.80
CA ARG A 195 -47.83 -11.89 -3.99
C ARG A 195 -46.89 -10.79 -4.44
N ASP A 196 -46.61 -10.72 -5.73
CA ASP A 196 -45.71 -9.73 -6.31
C ASP A 196 -46.12 -8.28 -5.97
N LYS A 197 -47.42 -8.01 -5.88
CA LYS A 197 -47.92 -6.70 -5.48
C LYS A 197 -47.52 -6.36 -4.05
N ASP A 198 -47.69 -7.27 -3.11
CA ASP A 198 -47.40 -7.02 -1.70
C ASP A 198 -45.89 -6.92 -1.44
N VAL A 199 -45.07 -7.65 -2.20
CA VAL A 199 -43.60 -7.50 -2.18
C VAL A 199 -43.18 -6.11 -2.68
N LYS A 200 -43.80 -5.61 -3.73
CA LYS A 200 -43.62 -4.22 -4.25
C LYS A 200 -44.07 -3.19 -3.19
N ASP A 201 -45.25 -3.41 -2.61
CA ASP A 201 -45.82 -2.52 -1.60
C ASP A 201 -44.91 -2.49 -0.33
N LEU A 202 -44.36 -3.63 0.10
CA LEU A 202 -43.41 -3.68 1.20
C LEU A 202 -42.13 -2.89 0.89
N LYS A 203 -41.54 -3.08 -0.33
CA LYS A 203 -40.37 -2.34 -0.74
C LYS A 203 -40.61 -0.83 -0.79
N SER A 204 -41.76 -0.41 -1.36
CA SER A 204 -42.17 0.99 -1.40
C SER A 204 -42.37 1.57 -0.01
N TYR A 205 -42.99 0.80 0.88
CA TYR A 205 -43.17 1.20 2.29
C TYR A 205 -41.83 1.40 2.98
N CYS A 206 -40.88 0.47 2.80
CA CYS A 206 -39.55 0.56 3.40
C CYS A 206 -38.78 1.77 2.91
N LEU A 207 -38.80 2.04 1.60
CA LEU A 207 -38.16 3.22 1.02
C LEU A 207 -38.72 4.54 1.58
N SER A 208 -40.01 4.58 1.89
CA SER A 208 -40.68 5.81 2.35
C SER A 208 -40.61 6.03 3.86
N PHE A 209 -40.62 4.96 4.67
CA PHE A 209 -40.89 5.05 6.10
C PHE A 209 -39.89 4.31 7.00
N SER A 210 -39.06 3.42 6.47
CA SER A 210 -38.11 2.69 7.31
C SER A 210 -36.80 3.45 7.48
N SER A 211 -36.28 3.47 8.70
CA SER A 211 -34.94 4.01 9.00
C SER A 211 -33.81 3.07 8.56
N ALA A 212 -34.08 1.76 8.57
CA ALA A 212 -33.20 0.73 8.01
C ALA A 212 -34.07 -0.45 7.58
N TYR A 213 -33.67 -1.12 6.51
CA TYR A 213 -34.34 -2.34 6.09
C TYR A 213 -33.42 -3.24 5.27
N HIS A 214 -33.70 -4.52 5.33
CA HIS A 214 -33.16 -5.54 4.44
C HIS A 214 -34.31 -6.47 4.03
N ILE A 215 -34.54 -6.61 2.74
CA ILE A 215 -35.56 -7.49 2.19
C ILE A 215 -34.89 -8.37 1.15
N SER A 216 -34.46 -9.56 1.54
CA SER A 216 -33.86 -10.53 0.61
C SER A 216 -34.14 -11.95 1.05
N ASP A 217 -34.68 -12.72 0.14
CA ASP A 217 -34.86 -14.17 0.31
C ASP A 217 -33.65 -14.96 -0.24
N SER A 218 -32.73 -14.31 -0.94
CA SER A 218 -31.63 -14.96 -1.67
C SER A 218 -30.24 -14.59 -1.17
N THR A 219 -30.10 -13.50 -0.44
CA THR A 219 -28.78 -12.99 -0.01
C THR A 219 -28.48 -13.40 1.42
N TRP A 220 -27.35 -14.06 1.63
CA TRP A 220 -26.82 -14.34 2.96
C TRP A 220 -26.19 -13.10 3.58
N MET A 221 -26.46 -12.86 4.84
CA MET A 221 -25.81 -11.86 5.67
C MET A 221 -25.46 -12.45 7.04
N THR A 222 -24.48 -11.87 7.73
CA THR A 222 -24.26 -12.24 9.12
C THR A 222 -25.43 -11.75 9.98
N PHE A 223 -25.87 -12.57 10.93
CA PHE A 223 -26.98 -12.20 11.81
C PHE A 223 -26.65 -10.91 12.57
N ASP A 224 -25.43 -10.80 13.09
CA ASP A 224 -24.99 -9.68 13.92
C ASP A 224 -24.94 -8.36 13.15
N GLU A 225 -24.48 -8.38 11.92
CA GLU A 225 -24.48 -7.21 11.04
C GLU A 225 -25.91 -6.76 10.70
N LEU A 226 -26.80 -7.71 10.42
CA LEU A 226 -28.17 -7.40 10.06
C LEU A 226 -28.95 -6.75 11.21
N VAL A 227 -28.73 -7.19 12.45
CA VAL A 227 -29.49 -6.72 13.62
C VAL A 227 -28.76 -5.68 14.45
N GLN A 228 -27.58 -5.21 14.00
CA GLN A 228 -26.86 -4.15 14.71
C GLN A 228 -27.75 -2.92 14.91
N ASN A 229 -27.60 -2.24 16.04
CA ASN A 229 -28.43 -1.10 16.43
C ASN A 229 -29.94 -1.44 16.57
N SER A 230 -30.23 -2.66 17.02
CA SER A 230 -31.58 -3.10 17.39
C SER A 230 -31.53 -3.93 18.68
N PRO A 231 -32.65 -4.08 19.38
CA PRO A 231 -32.75 -4.95 20.56
C PRO A 231 -32.44 -6.43 20.29
N LEU A 232 -32.42 -6.85 19.00
CA LEU A 232 -32.06 -8.21 18.61
C LEU A 232 -30.54 -8.47 18.73
N ALA A 233 -29.71 -7.45 18.72
CA ALA A 233 -28.27 -7.56 18.92
C ALA A 233 -27.94 -8.09 20.35
N GLU A 234 -28.79 -7.75 21.34
CA GLU A 234 -28.60 -8.10 22.75
C GLU A 234 -29.11 -9.50 23.10
N ILE A 235 -29.59 -10.30 22.15
CA ILE A 235 -30.08 -11.64 22.39
C ILE A 235 -28.93 -12.54 22.87
N PRO A 236 -29.03 -13.11 24.12
CA PRO A 236 -27.92 -13.85 24.71
C PRO A 236 -27.57 -15.15 23.95
N ASN A 237 -28.58 -15.87 23.47
CA ASN A 237 -28.41 -17.13 22.76
C ASN A 237 -28.99 -17.03 21.33
N LYS A 238 -28.20 -16.48 20.41
CA LYS A 238 -28.59 -16.26 19.01
C LYS A 238 -28.91 -17.57 18.28
N ILE A 239 -28.20 -18.65 18.58
CA ILE A 239 -28.41 -19.96 17.95
C ILE A 239 -29.79 -20.50 18.32
N GLN A 240 -30.14 -20.47 19.61
CA GLN A 240 -31.45 -20.91 20.06
C GLN A 240 -32.58 -20.02 19.52
N PHE A 241 -32.34 -18.71 19.45
CA PHE A 241 -33.28 -17.76 18.85
C PHE A 241 -33.57 -18.11 17.38
N LEU A 242 -32.55 -18.31 16.56
CA LEU A 242 -32.71 -18.65 15.15
C LEU A 242 -33.39 -19.99 14.92
N LYS A 243 -33.18 -20.97 15.82
CA LYS A 243 -33.84 -22.28 15.75
C LYS A 243 -35.31 -22.23 16.15
N ALA A 244 -35.68 -21.35 17.12
CA ALA A 244 -36.98 -21.36 17.73
C ALA A 244 -38.00 -20.41 17.09
N ARG A 245 -37.57 -19.35 16.39
CA ARG A 245 -38.47 -18.29 15.96
C ARG A 245 -38.21 -17.86 14.49
N PRO A 246 -39.11 -18.25 13.59
CA PRO A 246 -39.06 -17.79 12.20
C PRO A 246 -39.45 -16.31 12.03
N TYR A 247 -40.14 -15.73 13.04
CA TYR A 247 -40.55 -14.34 13.06
C TYR A 247 -40.44 -13.74 14.45
N TYR A 248 -39.95 -12.51 14.50
CA TYR A 248 -39.87 -11.77 15.76
C TYR A 248 -40.21 -10.30 15.52
N GLU A 249 -40.97 -9.75 16.46
CA GLU A 249 -41.33 -8.34 16.49
C GLU A 249 -41.02 -7.79 17.88
N THR A 250 -40.34 -6.66 17.91
CA THR A 250 -39.97 -5.97 19.13
C THR A 250 -39.94 -4.46 18.92
N SER A 251 -39.74 -3.70 19.99
CA SER A 251 -39.61 -2.24 19.91
C SER A 251 -38.65 -1.74 20.97
N ASP A 252 -38.03 -0.59 20.68
CA ASP A 252 -37.36 0.27 21.65
C ASP A 252 -38.17 1.57 21.87
N GLU A 253 -37.55 2.62 22.40
CA GLU A 253 -38.24 3.90 22.65
C GLU A 253 -38.80 4.56 21.40
N GLY A 254 -38.08 4.49 20.25
CA GLY A 254 -38.41 5.21 19.04
C GLY A 254 -38.87 4.37 17.84
N PHE A 255 -38.58 3.05 17.86
CA PHE A 255 -38.74 2.21 16.69
C PHE A 255 -39.47 0.89 16.98
N LEU A 256 -40.08 0.37 15.92
CA LEU A 256 -40.57 -1.00 15.80
C LEU A 256 -39.57 -1.79 14.94
N PHE A 257 -39.30 -3.01 15.33
CA PHE A 257 -38.39 -3.91 14.63
C PHE A 257 -39.12 -5.17 14.21
N PHE A 258 -39.04 -5.52 12.96
CA PHE A 258 -39.64 -6.70 12.38
C PHE A 258 -38.52 -7.56 11.79
N PHE A 259 -38.43 -8.81 12.18
CA PHE A 259 -37.42 -9.74 11.73
C PHE A 259 -38.05 -11.08 11.35
N LYS A 260 -37.88 -11.51 10.12
CA LYS A 260 -38.34 -12.81 9.61
C LYS A 260 -37.14 -13.57 9.05
N VAL A 261 -36.90 -14.76 9.56
CA VAL A 261 -35.87 -15.67 9.08
C VAL A 261 -36.44 -16.54 7.98
N ASN A 262 -35.84 -16.56 6.80
CA ASN A 262 -36.18 -17.44 5.71
C ASN A 262 -35.29 -18.69 5.72
N GLU A 263 -34.00 -18.51 5.89
CA GLU A 263 -32.99 -19.54 6.09
C GLU A 263 -31.94 -19.07 7.08
N TYR A 264 -31.30 -20.02 7.76
CA TYR A 264 -30.14 -19.72 8.62
C TYR A 264 -29.09 -20.83 8.53
N ARG A 265 -27.85 -20.46 8.83
CA ARG A 265 -26.76 -21.39 9.14
C ARG A 265 -26.07 -20.90 10.40
N ILE A 266 -25.76 -21.82 11.29
CA ILE A 266 -25.06 -21.51 12.53
C ILE A 266 -23.54 -21.59 12.32
N SER A 267 -22.78 -20.89 13.18
CA SER A 267 -21.32 -21.02 13.25
C SER A 267 -20.88 -22.47 13.34
N ASP A 268 -19.65 -22.74 12.95
CA ASP A 268 -19.02 -24.07 12.87
C ASP A 268 -19.60 -25.02 11.80
N ASN A 269 -20.59 -24.58 11.03
CA ASN A 269 -21.05 -25.30 9.83
C ASN A 269 -20.32 -24.83 8.57
N THR A 270 -20.33 -25.67 7.55
CA THR A 270 -19.83 -25.29 6.22
C THR A 270 -20.61 -24.11 5.65
N SER A 271 -19.90 -23.11 5.21
CA SER A 271 -20.46 -21.92 4.59
C SER A 271 -21.09 -22.25 3.23
N PRO A 272 -22.30 -21.77 2.92
CA PRO A 272 -22.85 -21.91 1.57
C PRO A 272 -21.95 -21.21 0.52
N LEU A 273 -21.85 -21.80 -0.66
CA LEU A 273 -21.07 -21.23 -1.77
C LEU A 273 -21.47 -19.79 -2.08
N GLU A 274 -22.77 -19.49 -2.06
CA GLU A 274 -23.29 -18.16 -2.35
C GLU A 274 -22.77 -17.10 -1.39
N PHE A 275 -22.51 -17.47 -0.13
CA PHE A 275 -22.00 -16.53 0.88
C PHE A 275 -20.52 -16.23 0.67
N VAL A 276 -19.72 -17.22 0.30
CA VAL A 276 -18.26 -17.09 0.13
C VAL A 276 -17.82 -16.90 -1.32
N LYS A 277 -18.75 -16.74 -2.24
CA LYS A 277 -18.49 -16.67 -3.67
C LYS A 277 -17.52 -15.55 -4.04
N GLU A 278 -17.70 -14.36 -3.49
CA GLU A 278 -16.82 -13.22 -3.76
C GLU A 278 -15.46 -13.38 -3.08
N ASP A 279 -15.41 -13.99 -1.90
CA ASP A 279 -14.15 -14.33 -1.25
C ASP A 279 -13.34 -15.31 -2.08
N ILE A 280 -14.00 -16.35 -2.62
CA ILE A 280 -13.36 -17.33 -3.51
C ILE A 280 -12.84 -16.64 -4.77
N ARG A 281 -13.62 -15.75 -5.37
CA ARG A 281 -13.18 -14.94 -6.52
C ARG A 281 -11.90 -14.17 -6.21
N ASN A 282 -11.86 -13.49 -5.06
CA ASN A 282 -10.70 -12.74 -4.61
C ASN A 282 -9.48 -13.64 -4.34
N ILE A 283 -9.71 -14.81 -3.77
CA ILE A 283 -8.64 -15.81 -3.54
C ILE A 283 -8.05 -16.29 -4.88
N ILE A 284 -8.89 -16.63 -5.86
CA ILE A 284 -8.45 -17.07 -7.19
C ILE A 284 -7.65 -15.95 -7.87
N LEU A 285 -8.16 -14.69 -7.84
CA LEU A 285 -7.44 -13.54 -8.39
C LEU A 285 -6.08 -13.34 -7.73
N ASN A 286 -6.01 -13.44 -6.41
CA ASN A 286 -4.75 -13.30 -5.69
C ASN A 286 -3.78 -14.43 -6.01
N LYS A 287 -4.24 -15.67 -6.15
CA LYS A 287 -3.42 -16.80 -6.61
C LYS A 287 -2.85 -16.56 -8.02
N ARG A 288 -3.69 -16.06 -8.95
CA ARG A 288 -3.22 -15.70 -10.31
C ARG A 288 -2.18 -14.59 -10.29
N LYS A 289 -2.37 -13.54 -9.44
CA LYS A 289 -1.37 -12.46 -9.28
C LYS A 289 -0.03 -12.99 -8.79
N VAL A 290 -0.04 -13.82 -7.76
CA VAL A 290 1.20 -14.41 -7.20
C VAL A 290 1.87 -15.32 -8.22
N ALA A 291 1.11 -16.13 -8.95
CA ALA A 291 1.64 -17.00 -10.00
C ALA A 291 2.29 -16.21 -11.14
N LEU A 292 1.64 -15.11 -11.59
CA LEU A 292 2.21 -14.22 -12.62
C LEU A 292 3.48 -13.52 -12.16
N ALA A 293 3.53 -13.03 -10.92
CA ALA A 293 4.72 -12.40 -10.37
C ALA A 293 5.89 -13.39 -10.33
N LYS A 294 5.64 -14.61 -9.88
CA LYS A 294 6.66 -15.68 -9.88
C LYS A 294 7.09 -16.07 -11.30
N GLN A 295 6.15 -16.19 -12.21
CA GLN A 295 6.45 -16.50 -13.62
C GLN A 295 7.37 -15.42 -14.22
N LEU A 296 7.11 -14.15 -13.96
CA LEU A 296 7.97 -13.05 -14.40
C LEU A 296 9.41 -13.19 -13.87
N GLU A 297 9.57 -13.50 -12.57
CA GLU A 297 10.89 -13.71 -11.98
C GLU A 297 11.63 -14.86 -12.65
N ASP A 298 10.95 -16.00 -12.87
CA ASP A 298 11.50 -17.18 -13.51
C ASP A 298 11.87 -16.89 -14.99
N GLU A 299 11.03 -16.17 -15.72
CA GLU A 299 11.30 -15.76 -17.12
C GLU A 299 12.53 -14.85 -17.22
N VAL A 300 12.63 -13.83 -16.38
CA VAL A 300 13.77 -12.90 -16.33
C VAL A 300 15.06 -13.64 -15.99
N TYR A 301 15.01 -14.52 -14.99
CA TYR A 301 16.16 -15.33 -14.57
C TYR A 301 16.63 -16.27 -15.69
N ASN A 302 15.71 -17.03 -16.30
CA ASN A 302 16.02 -17.98 -17.36
C ASN A 302 16.58 -17.27 -18.61
N TYR A 303 16.02 -16.12 -18.96
CA TYR A 303 16.56 -15.29 -20.05
C TYR A 303 18.00 -14.87 -19.79
N ALA A 304 18.30 -14.41 -18.57
CA ALA A 304 19.65 -14.01 -18.17
C ALA A 304 20.65 -15.19 -18.18
N VAL A 305 20.19 -16.40 -17.80
CA VAL A 305 20.99 -17.64 -17.91
C VAL A 305 21.35 -17.95 -19.36
N GLU A 306 20.36 -17.91 -20.27
CA GLU A 306 20.56 -18.18 -21.70
C GLU A 306 21.52 -17.19 -22.34
N LYS A 307 21.41 -15.91 -21.97
CA LYS A 307 22.26 -14.82 -22.48
C LYS A 307 23.61 -14.70 -21.76
N LYS A 308 23.86 -15.47 -20.70
CA LYS A 308 25.05 -15.40 -19.85
C LYS A 308 25.28 -13.99 -19.28
N GLU A 309 24.21 -13.35 -18.80
CA GLU A 309 24.23 -11.98 -18.29
C GLU A 309 24.72 -11.86 -16.85
N PHE A 310 25.01 -12.97 -16.16
CA PHE A 310 25.60 -12.96 -14.81
C PHE A 310 26.63 -14.08 -14.62
N GLU A 311 27.53 -13.87 -13.68
CA GLU A 311 28.52 -14.84 -13.24
C GLU A 311 28.51 -14.96 -11.72
N VAL A 312 28.77 -16.16 -11.20
CA VAL A 312 28.90 -16.42 -9.77
C VAL A 312 30.35 -16.75 -9.46
N TYR A 313 31.00 -15.92 -8.65
CA TYR A 313 32.34 -16.14 -8.18
C TYR A 313 32.28 -16.84 -6.82
N LYS A 314 33.07 -17.94 -6.66
CA LYS A 314 33.18 -18.74 -5.43
C LYS A 314 34.44 -18.40 -4.66
#